data_27f796253d0c908cf48e0a28c321f8b4
#
_entry.id   27f796253d0c908cf48e0a28c321f8b4
#
_cell.length_a   1.000
_cell.length_b   1.000
_cell.length_c   1.000
_cell.angle_alpha   90.00
_cell.angle_beta   90.00
_cell.angle_gamma   90.00
#
_symmetry.space_group_name_H-M   'P 1'
#
loop_
_entity.id
_entity.type
_entity.pdbx_description
1 polymer ?
#
loop_
_entity_poly.entity_id
_entity_poly.type
_entity_poly.pdbx_seq_one_letter_code
_entity_poly.pdbx_strand_id
1 'polypeptide(L)'
;MKIEQNKLFKIIGSFLSILLLIMGGVALKNTIDSNNRKLFESNNRDVAYAPFKSTVVLEYLQKEAENKIVFDGLTMDELVAKLNRSLKGKVAGTGEKFATRCLELGINPYMAVAIVLHETGCNGTCSKLVEACNNVGGMKGKPGCNGGSYRAFDTLDQGIDAFLNNLYNNYIAKELVTPEQIGVKYAASTTWASKIHYYMNKIKAG
;
A
#
# COMPACT_ATOMS: atom_id res chain seq x y z
N MET A 1 18.65 -10.32 39.57
CA MET A 1 17.64 -11.40 39.43
C MET A 1 16.18 -10.92 39.44
N LYS A 2 15.81 -9.75 39.97
CA LYS A 2 14.43 -9.22 39.99
C LYS A 2 13.95 -8.57 38.66
N ILE A 3 14.84 -8.18 37.75
CA ILE A 3 14.49 -7.47 36.50
C ILE A 3 14.00 -8.42 35.39
N GLU A 4 14.44 -9.66 35.37
CA GLU A 4 14.01 -10.64 34.36
C GLU A 4 12.61 -11.20 34.63
N GLN A 5 12.20 -11.35 35.87
CA GLN A 5 10.86 -11.84 36.20
C GLN A 5 9.75 -10.87 35.70
N ASN A 6 9.98 -9.56 35.81
CA ASN A 6 8.99 -8.57 35.37
C ASN A 6 8.82 -8.53 33.85
N LYS A 7 9.86 -8.85 33.05
CA LYS A 7 9.73 -8.99 31.59
C LYS A 7 8.96 -10.25 31.21
N LEU A 8 9.22 -11.35 31.90
CA LEU A 8 8.54 -12.62 31.65
C LEU A 8 7.04 -12.53 31.97
N PHE A 9 6.66 -11.88 33.09
CA PHE A 9 5.25 -11.64 33.44
C PHE A 9 4.52 -10.75 32.44
N LYS A 10 5.16 -9.73 31.84
CA LYS A 10 4.57 -8.88 30.81
C LYS A 10 4.36 -9.65 29.50
N ILE A 11 5.30 -10.52 29.13
CA ILE A 11 5.18 -11.35 27.92
C ILE A 11 4.07 -12.38 28.08
N ILE A 12 4.00 -13.07 29.22
CA ILE A 12 2.95 -14.07 29.51
C ILE A 12 1.58 -13.39 29.57
N GLY A 13 1.46 -12.22 30.19
CA GLY A 13 0.22 -11.45 30.24
C GLY A 13 -0.28 -11.02 28.87
N SER A 14 0.64 -10.63 27.97
CA SER A 14 0.32 -10.28 26.58
C SER A 14 -0.17 -11.48 25.76
N PHE A 15 0.47 -12.65 25.91
CA PHE A 15 0.02 -13.89 25.25
C PHE A 15 -1.33 -14.38 25.77
N LEU A 16 -1.59 -14.24 27.07
CA LEU A 16 -2.88 -14.62 27.67
C LEU A 16 -4.02 -13.72 27.16
N SER A 17 -3.76 -12.42 26.98
CA SER A 17 -4.73 -11.46 26.47
C SER A 17 -5.08 -11.75 24.99
N ILE A 18 -4.08 -12.08 24.17
CA ILE A 18 -4.29 -12.44 22.77
C ILE A 18 -5.05 -13.77 22.66
N LEU A 19 -4.73 -14.75 23.51
CA LEU A 19 -5.42 -16.03 23.54
C LEU A 19 -6.91 -15.87 23.92
N LEU A 20 -7.22 -15.01 24.90
CA LEU A 20 -8.59 -14.69 25.31
C LEU A 20 -9.39 -13.98 24.22
N LEU A 21 -8.75 -13.09 23.44
CA LEU A 21 -9.38 -12.43 22.28
C LEU A 21 -9.68 -13.43 21.15
N ILE A 22 -8.77 -14.36 20.88
CA ILE A 22 -8.98 -15.41 19.87
C ILE A 22 -10.08 -16.37 20.32
N MET A 23 -10.07 -16.82 21.58
CA MET A 23 -11.10 -17.70 22.13
C MET A 23 -12.47 -17.00 22.18
N GLY A 24 -12.49 -15.72 22.55
CA GLY A 24 -13.71 -14.88 22.51
C GLY A 24 -14.27 -14.72 21.09
N GLY A 25 -13.40 -14.50 20.11
CA GLY A 25 -13.78 -14.40 18.69
C GLY A 25 -14.35 -15.71 18.14
N VAL A 26 -13.75 -16.85 18.49
CA VAL A 26 -14.26 -18.18 18.09
C VAL A 26 -15.58 -18.51 18.78
N ALA A 27 -15.73 -18.18 20.07
CA ALA A 27 -16.98 -18.38 20.79
C ALA A 27 -18.12 -17.50 20.20
N LEU A 28 -17.83 -16.24 19.87
CA LEU A 28 -18.78 -15.32 19.24
C LEU A 28 -19.21 -15.81 17.86
N LYS A 29 -18.27 -16.27 17.05
CA LYS A 29 -18.54 -16.85 15.73
C LYS A 29 -19.42 -18.09 15.83
N ASN A 30 -19.09 -19.01 16.75
CA ASN A 30 -19.88 -20.22 16.96
C ASN A 30 -21.30 -19.92 17.48
N THR A 31 -21.47 -18.87 18.31
CA THR A 31 -22.78 -18.43 18.79
C THR A 31 -23.61 -17.80 17.67
N ILE A 32 -22.98 -16.99 16.81
CA ILE A 32 -23.64 -16.39 15.63
C ILE A 32 -24.06 -17.50 14.66
N ASP A 33 -23.17 -18.46 14.38
CA ASP A 33 -23.47 -19.60 13.50
C ASP A 33 -24.59 -20.49 14.06
N SER A 34 -24.61 -20.73 15.37
CA SER A 34 -25.68 -21.53 16.02
C SER A 34 -27.02 -20.81 16.03
N ASN A 35 -27.03 -19.49 16.25
CA ASN A 35 -28.25 -18.68 16.21
C ASN A 35 -28.77 -18.53 14.78
N ASN A 36 -27.89 -18.37 13.79
CA ASN A 36 -28.26 -18.35 12.38
C ASN A 36 -28.82 -19.73 11.95
N ARG A 37 -28.26 -20.83 12.44
CA ARG A 37 -28.78 -22.17 12.19
C ARG A 37 -30.14 -22.40 12.81
N LYS A 38 -30.38 -21.95 14.06
CA LYS A 38 -31.69 -22.02 14.72
C LYS A 38 -32.73 -21.15 14.04
N LEU A 39 -32.36 -19.95 13.58
CA LEU A 39 -33.25 -19.08 12.78
C LEU A 39 -33.57 -19.71 11.42
N PHE A 40 -32.63 -20.42 10.82
CA PHE A 40 -32.82 -21.13 9.57
C PHE A 40 -33.77 -22.35 9.74
N GLU A 41 -33.63 -23.09 10.85
CA GLU A 41 -34.47 -24.27 11.15
C GLU A 41 -35.87 -23.89 11.59
N SER A 42 -36.06 -22.72 12.26
CA SER A 42 -37.39 -22.29 12.74
C SER A 42 -38.29 -21.70 11.63
N ASN A 43 -37.68 -21.23 10.53
CA ASN A 43 -38.42 -20.64 9.40
C ASN A 43 -38.63 -21.61 8.22
N ASN A 44 -38.24 -22.88 8.36
CA ASN A 44 -38.34 -23.86 7.27
C ASN A 44 -39.69 -24.55 7.22
N ARG A 45 -40.76 -23.77 7.10
CA ARG A 45 -42.01 -24.22 6.47
C ARG A 45 -42.28 -23.29 5.28
N ASP A 46 -41.94 -23.81 4.10
CA ASP A 46 -42.46 -23.37 2.80
C ASP A 46 -42.07 -21.98 2.28
N VAL A 47 -40.79 -21.61 2.29
CA VAL A 47 -40.31 -20.59 1.34
C VAL A 47 -39.02 -21.09 0.74
N ALA A 48 -39.05 -21.44 -0.54
CA ALA A 48 -37.86 -21.63 -1.38
C ALA A 48 -37.05 -20.31 -1.36
N TYR A 49 -36.04 -20.23 -0.51
CA TYR A 49 -35.15 -19.08 -0.45
C TYR A 49 -34.29 -19.09 -1.72
N ALA A 50 -34.71 -18.33 -2.71
CA ALA A 50 -33.98 -18.14 -3.95
C ALA A 50 -32.55 -17.66 -3.66
N PRO A 51 -31.53 -18.12 -4.41
CA PRO A 51 -30.12 -17.66 -4.30
C PRO A 51 -29.92 -16.17 -4.62
N PHE A 52 -31.01 -15.46 -4.85
CA PHE A 52 -31.07 -14.06 -5.28
C PHE A 52 -30.58 -13.04 -4.24
N LYS A 53 -30.64 -13.33 -2.93
CA LYS A 53 -30.24 -12.34 -1.90
C LYS A 53 -28.72 -12.20 -1.71
N SER A 54 -27.95 -13.25 -1.95
CA SER A 54 -26.49 -13.17 -1.75
C SER A 54 -25.80 -12.37 -2.86
N THR A 55 -26.27 -12.49 -4.09
CA THR A 55 -25.70 -11.79 -5.26
C THR A 55 -25.96 -10.28 -5.18
N VAL A 56 -27.18 -9.88 -4.84
CA VAL A 56 -27.55 -8.45 -4.70
C VAL A 56 -26.82 -7.77 -3.55
N VAL A 57 -26.65 -8.47 -2.42
CA VAL A 57 -25.88 -7.93 -1.29
C VAL A 57 -24.40 -7.81 -1.64
N LEU A 58 -23.82 -8.80 -2.32
CA LEU A 58 -22.44 -8.75 -2.78
C LEU A 58 -22.24 -7.62 -3.79
N GLU A 59 -23.14 -7.47 -4.76
CA GLU A 59 -23.09 -6.38 -5.75
C GLU A 59 -23.22 -5.00 -5.09
N TYR A 60 -24.11 -4.86 -4.10
CA TYR A 60 -24.22 -3.62 -3.31
C TYR A 60 -22.93 -3.31 -2.54
N LEU A 61 -22.35 -4.30 -1.83
CA LEU A 61 -21.11 -4.14 -1.10
C LEU A 61 -19.90 -3.85 -2.01
N GLN A 62 -19.86 -4.47 -3.19
CA GLN A 62 -18.85 -4.17 -4.20
C GLN A 62 -18.99 -2.72 -4.68
N LYS A 63 -20.20 -2.28 -5.00
CA LYS A 63 -20.47 -0.91 -5.43
C LYS A 63 -20.18 0.13 -4.35
N GLU A 64 -20.42 -0.16 -3.08
CA GLU A 64 -19.99 0.71 -1.97
C GLU A 64 -18.47 0.76 -1.84
N ALA A 65 -17.79 -0.37 -2.01
CA ALA A 65 -16.33 -0.41 -1.98
C ALA A 65 -15.70 0.35 -3.15
N GLU A 66 -16.26 0.23 -4.34
CA GLU A 66 -15.85 0.96 -5.55
C GLU A 66 -16.03 2.48 -5.41
N ASN A 67 -17.09 2.93 -4.74
CA ASN A 67 -17.38 4.36 -4.54
C ASN A 67 -16.69 4.97 -3.30
N LYS A 68 -15.94 4.18 -2.53
CA LYS A 68 -15.23 4.68 -1.35
C LYS A 68 -14.11 5.64 -1.74
N ILE A 69 -14.19 6.87 -1.23
CA ILE A 69 -13.09 7.84 -1.37
C ILE A 69 -11.88 7.37 -0.56
N VAL A 70 -10.73 7.26 -1.20
CA VAL A 70 -9.49 6.76 -0.60
C VAL A 70 -8.39 7.82 -0.49
N PHE A 71 -8.33 8.79 -1.41
CA PHE A 71 -7.30 9.82 -1.43
C PHE A 71 -7.71 11.04 -2.27
N ASP A 72 -7.49 12.25 -1.78
CA ASP A 72 -7.67 13.55 -2.49
C ASP A 72 -9.04 13.66 -3.20
N GLY A 73 -10.11 13.14 -2.59
CA GLY A 73 -11.45 13.12 -3.16
C GLY A 73 -11.69 12.06 -4.25
N LEU A 74 -10.74 11.15 -4.45
CA LEU A 74 -10.79 10.11 -5.48
C LEU A 74 -11.13 8.74 -4.88
N THR A 75 -11.87 7.93 -5.64
CA THR A 75 -11.98 6.49 -5.46
C THR A 75 -10.66 5.80 -5.81
N MET A 76 -10.53 4.50 -5.50
CA MET A 76 -9.34 3.73 -5.87
C MET A 76 -9.12 3.72 -7.39
N ASP A 77 -10.16 3.48 -8.18
CA ASP A 77 -10.07 3.40 -9.64
C ASP A 77 -9.66 4.75 -10.25
N GLU A 78 -10.23 5.85 -9.74
CA GLU A 78 -9.87 7.19 -10.19
C GLU A 78 -8.42 7.53 -9.84
N LEU A 79 -7.95 7.16 -8.64
CA LEU A 79 -6.56 7.34 -8.24
C LEU A 79 -5.62 6.53 -9.14
N VAL A 80 -5.91 5.24 -9.36
CA VAL A 80 -5.14 4.36 -10.25
C VAL A 80 -5.07 4.91 -11.66
N ALA A 81 -6.21 5.33 -12.22
CA ALA A 81 -6.27 5.92 -13.54
C ALA A 81 -5.42 7.20 -13.63
N LYS A 82 -5.48 8.06 -12.60
CA LYS A 82 -4.71 9.30 -12.52
C LYS A 82 -3.19 9.02 -12.47
N LEU A 83 -2.74 8.07 -11.67
CA LEU A 83 -1.33 7.68 -11.60
C LEU A 83 -0.85 7.08 -12.94
N ASN A 84 -1.64 6.19 -13.56
CA ASN A 84 -1.31 5.55 -14.83
C ASN A 84 -1.17 6.54 -15.99
N ARG A 85 -1.91 7.67 -15.97
CA ARG A 85 -1.73 8.70 -16.98
C ARG A 85 -0.31 9.29 -17.00
N SER A 86 0.35 9.32 -15.85
CA SER A 86 1.69 9.88 -15.70
C SER A 86 2.82 8.85 -15.84
N LEU A 87 2.56 7.58 -15.52
CA LEU A 87 3.53 6.48 -15.57
C LEU A 87 3.67 5.99 -17.02
N LYS A 88 4.88 6.08 -17.59
CA LYS A 88 5.19 5.71 -18.98
C LYS A 88 6.34 4.71 -19.04
N GLY A 89 6.61 4.19 -20.24
CA GLY A 89 7.67 3.22 -20.47
C GLY A 89 7.49 1.96 -19.61
N LYS A 90 8.55 1.47 -19.01
CA LYS A 90 8.54 0.22 -18.23
C LYS A 90 7.62 0.26 -16.99
N VAL A 91 7.34 1.44 -16.44
CA VAL A 91 6.45 1.60 -15.27
C VAL A 91 4.99 1.84 -15.67
N ALA A 92 4.65 1.81 -16.95
CA ALA A 92 3.27 1.96 -17.40
C ALA A 92 2.39 0.85 -16.80
N GLY A 93 1.18 1.21 -16.37
CA GLY A 93 0.22 0.27 -15.78
C GLY A 93 0.45 -0.08 -14.31
N THR A 94 1.52 0.43 -13.67
CA THR A 94 1.80 0.13 -12.25
C THR A 94 1.07 1.04 -11.26
N GLY A 95 0.11 1.85 -11.72
CA GLY A 95 -0.65 2.78 -10.88
C GLY A 95 -1.37 2.12 -9.72
N GLU A 96 -1.94 0.93 -9.92
CA GLU A 96 -2.59 0.16 -8.86
C GLU A 96 -1.61 -0.24 -7.76
N LYS A 97 -0.42 -0.73 -8.15
CA LYS A 97 0.65 -1.09 -7.21
C LYS A 97 1.07 0.12 -6.38
N PHE A 98 1.27 1.30 -7.02
CA PHE A 98 1.60 2.53 -6.30
C PHE A 98 0.46 2.99 -5.41
N ALA A 99 -0.79 3.03 -5.90
CA ALA A 99 -1.94 3.47 -5.11
C ALA A 99 -2.09 2.61 -3.84
N THR A 100 -2.20 1.29 -4.00
CA THR A 100 -2.40 0.35 -2.90
C THR A 100 -1.28 0.45 -1.86
N ARG A 101 -0.02 0.33 -2.30
CA ARG A 101 1.12 0.32 -1.37
C ARG A 101 1.35 1.68 -0.69
N CYS A 102 1.12 2.79 -1.39
CA CYS A 102 1.22 4.11 -0.79
C CYS A 102 0.17 4.31 0.30
N LEU A 103 -1.09 3.93 0.05
CA LEU A 103 -2.16 4.05 1.04
C LEU A 103 -1.89 3.16 2.27
N GLU A 104 -1.43 1.92 2.08
CA GLU A 104 -1.05 1.02 3.17
C GLU A 104 0.07 1.58 4.05
N LEU A 105 1.03 2.29 3.46
CA LEU A 105 2.20 2.85 4.14
C LEU A 105 2.00 4.31 4.58
N GLY A 106 0.83 4.92 4.34
CA GLY A 106 0.61 6.34 4.64
C GLY A 106 1.48 7.30 3.82
N ILE A 107 1.93 6.86 2.63
CA ILE A 107 2.72 7.66 1.69
C ILE A 107 1.76 8.41 0.76
N ASN A 108 2.01 9.68 0.48
CA ASN A 108 1.28 10.40 -0.55
C ASN A 108 1.56 9.78 -1.95
N PRO A 109 0.55 9.20 -2.64
CA PRO A 109 0.76 8.50 -3.92
C PRO A 109 1.32 9.42 -5.02
N TYR A 110 0.90 10.69 -5.06
CA TYR A 110 1.42 11.65 -6.02
C TYR A 110 2.90 11.92 -5.79
N MET A 111 3.32 12.04 -4.52
CA MET A 111 4.72 12.25 -4.16
C MET A 111 5.58 11.04 -4.53
N ALA A 112 5.13 9.82 -4.22
CA ALA A 112 5.88 8.62 -4.56
C ALA A 112 6.09 8.49 -6.07
N VAL A 113 5.03 8.67 -6.87
CA VAL A 113 5.12 8.65 -8.34
C VAL A 113 5.97 9.82 -8.86
N ALA A 114 5.83 11.02 -8.30
CA ALA A 114 6.64 12.17 -8.67
C ALA A 114 8.15 11.93 -8.46
N ILE A 115 8.53 11.28 -7.36
CA ILE A 115 9.92 10.89 -7.11
C ILE A 115 10.39 9.91 -8.18
N VAL A 116 9.63 8.86 -8.49
CA VAL A 116 9.97 7.90 -9.54
C VAL A 116 10.16 8.60 -10.89
N LEU A 117 9.23 9.47 -11.29
CA LEU A 117 9.36 10.21 -12.56
C LEU A 117 10.59 11.11 -12.59
N HIS A 118 10.91 11.75 -11.46
CA HIS A 118 12.10 12.61 -11.36
C HIS A 118 13.41 11.81 -11.45
N GLU A 119 13.49 10.68 -10.71
CA GLU A 119 14.72 9.87 -10.63
C GLU A 119 14.98 9.04 -11.90
N THR A 120 13.93 8.69 -12.61
CA THR A 120 14.00 7.67 -13.66
C THR A 120 13.72 8.20 -15.07
N GLY A 121 13.09 9.38 -15.19
CA GLY A 121 12.63 9.90 -16.47
C GLY A 121 11.45 9.14 -17.08
N CYS A 122 10.79 8.25 -16.34
CA CYS A 122 9.68 7.40 -16.83
C CYS A 122 8.37 8.15 -17.14
N ASN A 123 8.45 9.45 -17.40
CA ASN A 123 7.40 10.25 -18.05
C ASN A 123 7.46 10.17 -19.58
N GLY A 124 8.46 9.50 -20.10
CA GLY A 124 8.72 9.20 -21.50
C GLY A 124 9.53 7.91 -21.61
N THR A 125 10.85 8.01 -21.80
CA THR A 125 11.77 6.87 -21.84
C THR A 125 12.40 6.68 -20.47
N CYS A 126 12.27 5.50 -19.88
CA CYS A 126 12.88 5.18 -18.60
C CYS A 126 14.42 5.13 -18.69
N SER A 127 15.08 5.40 -17.55
CA SER A 127 16.52 5.25 -17.44
C SER A 127 16.96 3.78 -17.60
N LYS A 128 18.23 3.58 -18.01
CA LYS A 128 18.82 2.22 -18.11
C LYS A 128 18.72 1.43 -16.80
N LEU A 129 18.72 2.11 -15.65
CA LEU A 129 18.62 1.48 -14.34
C LEU A 129 17.24 0.82 -14.13
N VAL A 130 16.16 1.47 -14.59
CA VAL A 130 14.83 0.88 -14.57
C VAL A 130 14.71 -0.23 -15.60
N GLU A 131 15.16 0.04 -16.84
CA GLU A 131 15.01 -0.92 -17.94
C GLU A 131 15.76 -2.23 -17.69
N ALA A 132 17.00 -2.17 -17.24
CA ALA A 132 17.84 -3.35 -17.06
C ALA A 132 17.69 -4.01 -15.68
N CYS A 133 17.35 -3.24 -14.64
CA CYS A 133 17.48 -3.70 -13.25
C CYS A 133 16.25 -3.42 -12.36
N ASN A 134 15.14 -2.99 -12.92
CA ASN A 134 13.88 -2.76 -12.21
C ASN A 134 13.98 -1.79 -11.00
N ASN A 135 15.00 -0.92 -10.98
CA ASN A 135 15.28 -0.01 -9.87
C ASN A 135 14.67 1.35 -10.12
N VAL A 136 13.48 1.58 -9.56
CA VAL A 136 12.68 2.79 -9.79
C VAL A 136 13.05 3.98 -8.88
N GLY A 137 13.92 3.78 -7.88
CA GLY A 137 14.28 4.82 -6.91
C GLY A 137 15.78 5.14 -6.86
N GLY A 138 16.60 4.66 -7.82
CA GLY A 138 18.04 4.87 -7.78
C GLY A 138 18.73 4.28 -6.55
N MET A 139 18.17 3.21 -5.98
CA MET A 139 18.65 2.62 -4.73
C MET A 139 19.99 1.92 -4.92
N LYS A 140 20.95 2.19 -4.03
CA LYS A 140 22.24 1.50 -3.97
C LYS A 140 22.12 0.17 -3.22
N GLY A 141 23.01 -0.78 -3.51
CA GLY A 141 23.05 -2.06 -2.81
C GLY A 141 23.40 -3.26 -3.69
N LYS A 142 23.31 -4.44 -3.09
CA LYS A 142 23.58 -5.72 -3.75
C LYS A 142 22.28 -6.54 -3.88
N PRO A 143 22.12 -7.37 -4.92
CA PRO A 143 23.03 -7.52 -6.08
C PRO A 143 23.12 -6.23 -6.90
N GLY A 144 24.31 -5.95 -7.46
CA GLY A 144 24.55 -4.73 -8.23
C GLY A 144 24.03 -4.83 -9.66
N CYS A 145 23.34 -3.81 -10.14
CA CYS A 145 22.92 -3.67 -11.52
C CYS A 145 24.14 -3.67 -12.44
N ASN A 146 24.24 -4.66 -13.33
CA ASN A 146 25.41 -4.86 -14.22
C ASN A 146 26.74 -4.82 -13.45
N GLY A 147 26.78 -5.37 -12.23
CA GLY A 147 27.98 -5.38 -11.39
C GLY A 147 28.26 -4.05 -10.67
N GLY A 148 27.47 -3.02 -10.89
CA GLY A 148 27.64 -1.67 -10.32
C GLY A 148 27.17 -1.53 -8.86
N SER A 149 27.07 -0.29 -8.40
CA SER A 149 26.68 0.06 -7.02
C SER A 149 25.17 0.20 -6.80
N TYR A 150 24.41 0.34 -7.87
CA TYR A 150 22.95 0.40 -7.80
C TYR A 150 22.36 -1.00 -7.73
N ARG A 151 21.36 -1.18 -6.89
CA ARG A 151 20.72 -2.49 -6.67
C ARG A 151 19.90 -2.93 -7.88
N ALA A 152 20.00 -4.22 -8.22
CA ALA A 152 19.10 -4.88 -9.17
C ALA A 152 17.98 -5.61 -8.42
N PHE A 153 16.81 -5.69 -9.05
CA PHE A 153 15.66 -6.44 -8.60
C PHE A 153 15.20 -7.39 -9.70
N ASP A 154 14.70 -8.57 -9.31
CA ASP A 154 14.28 -9.59 -10.27
C ASP A 154 13.03 -9.16 -11.04
N THR A 155 12.12 -8.44 -10.38
CA THR A 155 10.90 -7.94 -10.99
C THR A 155 10.71 -6.44 -10.72
N LEU A 156 9.90 -5.79 -11.56
CA LEU A 156 9.53 -4.39 -11.37
C LEU A 156 8.78 -4.19 -10.05
N ASP A 157 7.89 -5.11 -9.70
CA ASP A 157 7.13 -5.09 -8.43
C ASP A 157 8.04 -5.09 -7.21
N GLN A 158 9.09 -5.93 -7.22
CA GLN A 158 10.09 -5.93 -6.15
C GLN A 158 10.83 -4.58 -6.07
N GLY A 159 11.15 -3.98 -7.21
CA GLY A 159 11.77 -2.65 -7.26
C GLY A 159 10.88 -1.56 -6.71
N ILE A 160 9.59 -1.58 -7.02
CA ILE A 160 8.59 -0.65 -6.50
C ILE A 160 8.40 -0.85 -4.98
N ASP A 161 8.22 -2.09 -4.52
CA ASP A 161 8.09 -2.39 -3.08
C ASP A 161 9.33 -1.94 -2.29
N ALA A 162 10.51 -2.23 -2.79
CA ALA A 162 11.76 -1.82 -2.16
C ALA A 162 11.88 -0.28 -2.07
N PHE A 163 11.48 0.43 -3.13
CA PHE A 163 11.46 1.90 -3.14
C PHE A 163 10.47 2.45 -2.11
N LEU A 164 9.24 1.96 -2.09
CA LEU A 164 8.20 2.43 -1.16
C LEU A 164 8.55 2.10 0.29
N ASN A 165 9.07 0.90 0.57
CA ASN A 165 9.56 0.54 1.90
C ASN A 165 10.76 1.41 2.33
N ASN A 166 11.67 1.76 1.41
CA ASN A 166 12.75 2.69 1.69
C ASN A 166 12.22 4.08 2.05
N LEU A 167 11.26 4.58 1.27
CA LEU A 167 10.63 5.87 1.51
C LEU A 167 9.91 5.88 2.88
N TYR A 168 9.16 4.84 3.18
CA TYR A 168 8.50 4.68 4.48
C TYR A 168 9.51 4.66 5.64
N ASN A 169 10.45 3.72 5.64
CA ASN A 169 11.35 3.48 6.78
C ASN A 169 12.31 4.66 7.05
N ASN A 170 12.74 5.34 6.01
CA ASN A 170 13.74 6.40 6.13
C ASN A 170 13.13 7.80 6.35
N TYR A 171 11.85 8.00 5.98
CA TYR A 171 11.21 9.30 6.00
C TYR A 171 9.84 9.29 6.65
N ILE A 172 8.83 8.59 6.10
CA ILE A 172 7.44 8.68 6.56
C ILE A 172 7.29 8.21 8.02
N ALA A 173 7.92 7.09 8.39
CA ALA A 173 7.93 6.60 9.78
C ALA A 173 8.65 7.55 10.76
N LYS A 174 9.29 8.60 10.26
CA LYS A 174 9.95 9.66 11.03
C LYS A 174 9.24 11.01 10.88
N GLU A 175 7.99 10.97 10.44
CA GLU A 175 7.13 12.15 10.25
C GLU A 175 7.65 13.15 9.18
N LEU A 176 8.58 12.71 8.33
CA LEU A 176 9.05 13.50 7.18
C LEU A 176 8.14 13.19 5.99
N VAL A 177 7.08 13.98 5.80
CA VAL A 177 5.97 13.67 4.89
C VAL A 177 5.86 14.63 3.71
N THR A 178 6.65 15.71 3.68
CA THR A 178 6.65 16.66 2.56
C THR A 178 7.94 16.58 1.73
N PRO A 179 7.92 17.00 0.45
CA PRO A 179 9.12 17.05 -0.37
C PRO A 179 10.28 17.85 0.27
N GLU A 180 9.98 18.95 0.97
CA GLU A 180 10.98 19.77 1.66
C GLU A 180 11.66 19.00 2.79
N GLN A 181 10.87 18.33 3.64
CA GLN A 181 11.39 17.55 4.77
C GLN A 181 12.23 16.34 4.28
N ILE A 182 11.74 15.67 3.25
CA ILE A 182 12.42 14.52 2.65
C ILE A 182 13.70 14.96 1.94
N GLY A 183 13.64 16.05 1.17
CA GLY A 183 14.70 16.55 0.32
C GLY A 183 16.02 16.85 1.05
N VAL A 184 15.95 17.30 2.30
CA VAL A 184 17.13 17.58 3.14
C VAL A 184 18.08 16.38 3.23
N LYS A 185 17.53 15.17 3.25
CA LYS A 185 18.32 13.93 3.37
C LYS A 185 18.35 13.13 2.07
N TYR A 186 17.33 13.27 1.22
CA TYR A 186 17.18 12.47 0.01
C TYR A 186 18.09 12.92 -1.11
N ALA A 187 18.28 14.22 -1.28
CA ALA A 187 19.00 14.80 -2.41
C ALA A 187 19.97 15.91 -1.99
N ALA A 188 21.14 15.97 -2.67
CA ALA A 188 22.08 17.06 -2.49
C ALA A 188 21.60 18.40 -3.13
N SER A 189 20.64 18.34 -4.03
CA SER A 189 20.13 19.50 -4.77
C SER A 189 19.07 20.26 -3.97
N THR A 190 19.28 21.55 -3.78
CA THR A 190 18.32 22.46 -3.14
C THR A 190 17.03 22.67 -3.95
N THR A 191 17.02 22.30 -5.24
CA THR A 191 15.85 22.40 -6.12
C THR A 191 15.04 21.11 -6.21
N TRP A 192 15.44 20.06 -5.48
CA TRP A 192 14.77 18.75 -5.56
C TRP A 192 13.30 18.84 -5.19
N ALA A 193 12.97 19.44 -4.04
CA ALA A 193 11.59 19.58 -3.58
C ALA A 193 10.70 20.31 -4.61
N SER A 194 11.18 21.39 -5.20
CA SER A 194 10.46 22.11 -6.26
C SER A 194 10.17 21.25 -7.49
N LYS A 195 11.13 20.37 -7.87
CA LYS A 195 10.92 19.43 -8.97
C LYS A 195 9.89 18.36 -8.62
N ILE A 196 9.91 17.85 -7.39
CA ILE A 196 8.88 16.90 -6.93
C ILE A 196 7.49 17.55 -6.95
N HIS A 197 7.35 18.77 -6.43
CA HIS A 197 6.08 19.53 -6.52
C HIS A 197 5.62 19.73 -7.96
N TYR A 198 6.53 20.03 -8.88
CA TYR A 198 6.19 20.14 -10.29
C TYR A 198 5.56 18.85 -10.84
N TYR A 199 6.16 17.69 -10.56
CA TYR A 199 5.59 16.41 -10.99
C TYR A 199 4.29 16.07 -10.25
N MET A 200 4.20 16.32 -8.93
CA MET A 200 2.95 16.13 -8.17
C MET A 200 1.79 16.93 -8.78
N ASN A 201 2.02 18.20 -9.10
CA ASN A 201 1.02 19.06 -9.72
C ASN A 201 0.61 18.56 -11.11
N LYS A 202 1.57 18.07 -11.91
CA LYS A 202 1.25 17.44 -13.21
C LYS A 202 0.39 16.19 -13.05
N ILE A 203 0.69 15.32 -12.09
CA ILE A 203 -0.11 14.14 -11.80
C ILE A 203 -1.52 14.55 -11.36
N LYS A 204 -1.61 15.55 -10.49
CA LYS A 204 -2.89 16.05 -9.96
C LYS A 204 -3.76 16.70 -11.03
N ALA A 205 -3.18 17.39 -12.00
CA ALA A 205 -3.89 18.07 -13.10
C ALA A 205 -4.36 17.10 -14.19
N GLY A 206 -3.66 15.98 -14.44
CA GLY A 206 -4.00 14.94 -15.44
C GLY A 206 -4.90 13.89 -14.84
#